data_93c91f968738b269c136b865b8073170
#
_entry.id   93c91f968738b269c136b865b8073170
#
_cell.length_a   1.000
_cell.length_b   1.000
_cell.length_c   1.000
_cell.angle_alpha   90.00
_cell.angle_beta   90.00
_cell.angle_gamma   90.00
#
_symmetry.space_group_name_H-M   'P 1'
#
loop_
_entity.id
_entity.type
_entity.pdbx_description
1 polymer ?
#
loop_
_entity_poly.entity_id
_entity_poly.type
_entity_poly.pdbx_seq_one_letter_code
_entity_poly.pdbx_strand_id
1 'polypeptide(L)'
;MKKIICLLLALVMVLGLAACGGGSKGTTVTMIAAQYGPKTADWWAEFEKKFEADNKGIDLVVDCVSWNDIYTVVNTRIANGQAPDLLNIDVFADYQADGLLLPAEKWCSAETYAKFYPAFLDQSVVDGVVWAVPDLASARAMYYNKDILEQAGVAVPTTWDELTAACKTLKEKCPDVYPWGIDMTTDEGQAAFAYYTWGNGGGFVDDAGNWTLNSAKNVEAVEYAVGLIKDGLTNSDPTNDTRYNLQDLFCAGKLAMMIAPNALSSQAGEAGVNYGFAAIPNNSGTSVSAGVMDRIMCFDNGQSDEQMAAITAVVDAFYDDEPYSDWVLMEGFLPATTAGGEACAAADPAMGAWIDIVGSAKFYPTAKAEWADVKQGVIDVEQQALQGGNVQELLDALQAEVAG
;
A
#
# COMPACT_ATOMS: atom_id res chain seq x y z
N MET A 1 -32.43 -7.28 41.26
CA MET A 1 -30.98 -7.22 41.51
C MET A 1 -30.16 -7.07 40.22
N LYS A 2 -30.43 -7.78 39.13
CA LYS A 2 -29.67 -7.62 37.86
C LYS A 2 -29.76 -6.23 37.18
N LYS A 3 -30.90 -5.52 37.29
CA LYS A 3 -31.08 -4.17 36.71
C LYS A 3 -30.39 -3.05 37.48
N ILE A 4 -30.12 -3.25 38.75
CA ILE A 4 -29.40 -2.27 39.60
C ILE A 4 -27.88 -2.38 39.39
N ILE A 5 -27.39 -3.57 39.07
CA ILE A 5 -25.95 -3.79 38.78
C ILE A 5 -25.55 -3.17 37.43
N CYS A 6 -26.43 -3.21 36.42
CA CYS A 6 -26.18 -2.55 35.13
C CYS A 6 -26.17 -1.02 35.24
N LEU A 7 -27.01 -0.41 36.11
CA LEU A 7 -27.02 1.03 36.35
C LEU A 7 -25.77 1.51 37.13
N LEU A 8 -25.27 0.69 38.04
CA LEU A 8 -24.02 0.99 38.77
C LEU A 8 -22.79 0.86 37.92
N LEU A 9 -22.73 -0.07 36.98
CA LEU A 9 -21.64 -0.18 36.02
C LEU A 9 -21.63 0.97 34.99
N ALA A 10 -22.79 1.44 34.53
CA ALA A 10 -22.89 2.62 33.67
C ALA A 10 -22.50 3.91 34.40
N LEU A 11 -22.79 4.03 35.70
CA LEU A 11 -22.44 5.20 36.52
C LEU A 11 -20.95 5.25 36.86
N VAL A 12 -20.26 4.10 36.94
CA VAL A 12 -18.81 4.02 37.17
C VAL A 12 -18.02 4.40 35.91
N MET A 13 -18.56 4.13 34.70
CA MET A 13 -17.91 4.59 33.44
C MET A 13 -18.05 6.10 33.22
N VAL A 14 -19.09 6.74 33.74
CA VAL A 14 -19.28 8.20 33.63
C VAL A 14 -18.46 8.97 34.68
N LEU A 15 -18.12 8.33 35.81
CA LEU A 15 -17.33 8.96 36.90
C LEU A 15 -15.79 8.77 36.70
N GLY A 16 -15.37 7.92 35.79
CA GLY A 16 -13.96 7.75 35.43
C GLY A 16 -13.39 8.88 34.57
N LEU A 17 -14.25 9.70 33.96
CA LEU A 17 -13.84 10.83 33.09
C LEU A 17 -13.71 12.18 33.85
N ALA A 18 -13.93 12.22 35.18
CA ALA A 18 -13.93 13.46 35.95
C ALA A 18 -12.82 13.57 37.01
N ALA A 19 -11.80 12.70 37.00
CA ALA A 19 -10.77 12.72 38.01
C ALA A 19 -9.35 12.64 37.40
N CYS A 20 -9.00 13.58 36.48
CA CYS A 20 -7.62 13.97 36.26
C CYS A 20 -7.55 15.50 36.37
N GLY A 21 -6.67 15.94 37.25
CA GLY A 21 -6.55 17.31 37.73
C GLY A 21 -6.16 18.32 36.65
N GLY A 22 -6.47 19.59 36.94
CA GLY A 22 -6.29 20.76 36.11
C GLY A 22 -4.87 21.04 35.66
N GLY A 23 -4.52 20.43 34.53
CA GLY A 23 -3.61 20.94 33.53
C GLY A 23 -4.48 21.40 32.37
N SER A 24 -4.11 22.45 31.64
CA SER A 24 -4.75 22.79 30.38
C SER A 24 -4.79 21.53 29.52
N LYS A 25 -5.99 21.05 29.16
CA LYS A 25 -6.07 19.94 28.21
C LYS A 25 -5.41 20.44 26.94
N GLY A 26 -4.33 19.79 26.54
CA GLY A 26 -3.66 20.06 25.28
C GLY A 26 -4.61 19.86 24.10
N THR A 27 -4.25 20.42 22.96
CA THR A 27 -4.95 20.15 21.69
C THR A 27 -4.62 18.74 21.24
N THR A 28 -5.60 17.87 21.06
CA THR A 28 -5.36 16.49 20.63
C THR A 28 -5.44 16.41 19.10
N VAL A 29 -4.41 15.86 18.46
CA VAL A 29 -4.41 15.51 17.04
C VAL A 29 -4.55 14.00 16.93
N THR A 30 -5.50 13.54 16.12
CA THR A 30 -5.77 12.13 15.90
C THR A 30 -5.32 11.71 14.50
N MET A 31 -4.63 10.57 14.40
CA MET A 31 -4.19 10.01 13.13
C MET A 31 -4.55 8.52 13.04
N ILE A 32 -4.97 8.07 11.87
CA ILE A 32 -4.96 6.65 11.51
C ILE A 32 -3.80 6.45 10.55
N ALA A 33 -2.92 5.50 10.87
CA ALA A 33 -1.78 5.14 10.04
C ALA A 33 -1.88 3.68 9.59
N ALA A 34 -1.55 3.41 8.33
CA ALA A 34 -1.44 2.05 7.82
C ALA A 34 -0.27 1.32 8.47
N GLN A 35 -0.46 0.05 8.78
CA GLN A 35 0.61 -0.82 9.29
C GLN A 35 1.38 -1.44 8.13
N TYR A 36 2.62 -1.02 7.93
CA TYR A 36 3.50 -1.51 6.86
C TYR A 36 4.29 -2.75 7.25
N GLY A 37 4.66 -2.85 8.52
CA GLY A 37 5.47 -3.95 9.05
C GLY A 37 5.28 -4.16 10.54
N PRO A 38 6.03 -5.10 11.13
CA PRO A 38 5.90 -5.43 12.56
C PRO A 38 6.41 -4.32 13.49
N LYS A 39 7.19 -3.37 12.98
CA LYS A 39 7.78 -2.27 13.76
C LYS A 39 7.00 -0.95 13.63
N THR A 40 6.04 -0.86 12.72
CA THR A 40 5.28 0.38 12.42
C THR A 40 4.66 0.99 13.68
N ALA A 41 3.93 0.20 14.45
CA ALA A 41 3.25 0.70 15.65
C ALA A 41 4.23 1.17 16.75
N ASP A 42 5.35 0.46 16.93
CA ASP A 42 6.38 0.84 17.89
C ASP A 42 7.07 2.14 17.48
N TRP A 43 7.32 2.34 16.19
CA TRP A 43 7.90 3.58 15.66
C TRP A 43 6.97 4.79 15.92
N TRP A 44 5.67 4.65 15.60
CA TRP A 44 4.70 5.71 15.86
C TRP A 44 4.60 6.03 17.36
N ALA A 45 4.60 5.05 18.24
CA ALA A 45 4.56 5.28 19.69
C ALA A 45 5.80 6.04 20.20
N GLU A 46 6.98 5.81 19.67
CA GLU A 46 8.18 6.59 20.00
C GLU A 46 8.14 7.99 19.38
N PHE A 47 7.59 8.15 18.18
CA PHE A 47 7.39 9.45 17.55
C PHE A 47 6.39 10.31 18.34
N GLU A 48 5.22 9.76 18.75
CA GLU A 48 4.26 10.44 19.63
C GLU A 48 4.94 10.99 20.87
N LYS A 49 5.64 10.15 21.57
CA LYS A 49 6.33 10.50 22.81
C LYS A 49 7.40 11.59 22.63
N LYS A 50 8.20 11.54 21.56
CA LYS A 50 9.21 12.57 21.24
C LYS A 50 8.51 13.87 20.85
N PHE A 51 7.51 13.81 19.98
CA PHE A 51 6.74 14.96 19.54
C PHE A 51 6.10 15.70 20.71
N GLU A 52 5.41 15.03 21.61
CA GLU A 52 4.76 15.59 22.80
C GLU A 52 5.78 16.17 23.81
N ALA A 53 6.98 15.60 23.88
CA ALA A 53 8.03 16.15 24.70
C ALA A 53 8.50 17.53 24.21
N ASP A 54 8.55 17.73 22.90
CA ASP A 54 9.02 18.95 22.25
C ASP A 54 7.89 19.98 22.03
N ASN A 55 6.63 19.52 21.87
CA ASN A 55 5.45 20.33 21.59
C ASN A 55 4.45 20.33 22.76
N LYS A 56 4.82 20.96 23.88
CA LYS A 56 3.98 20.99 25.07
C LYS A 56 2.60 21.60 24.81
N GLY A 57 1.56 20.86 25.16
CA GLY A 57 0.17 21.26 24.98
C GLY A 57 -0.47 20.72 23.70
N ILE A 58 0.24 19.88 22.96
CA ILE A 58 -0.31 19.07 21.87
C ILE A 58 -0.17 17.60 22.25
N ASP A 59 -1.27 16.86 22.22
CA ASP A 59 -1.31 15.40 22.39
C ASP A 59 -1.52 14.77 21.02
N LEU A 60 -0.63 13.86 20.59
CA LEU A 60 -0.77 13.11 19.34
C LEU A 60 -1.24 11.69 19.66
N VAL A 61 -2.24 11.21 18.94
CA VAL A 61 -2.77 9.85 19.06
C VAL A 61 -2.79 9.19 17.70
N VAL A 62 -1.90 8.22 17.48
CA VAL A 62 -1.80 7.46 16.23
C VAL A 62 -2.37 6.06 16.43
N ASP A 63 -3.36 5.70 15.63
CA ASP A 63 -3.98 4.37 15.60
C ASP A 63 -3.46 3.61 14.37
N CYS A 64 -2.52 2.68 14.60
CA CYS A 64 -1.98 1.83 13.53
C CYS A 64 -2.95 0.71 13.19
N VAL A 65 -3.38 0.64 11.93
CA VAL A 65 -4.38 -0.32 11.46
C VAL A 65 -3.82 -1.13 10.30
N SER A 66 -4.07 -2.45 10.30
CA SER A 66 -3.63 -3.34 9.23
C SER A 66 -4.26 -2.96 7.89
N TRP A 67 -3.57 -3.22 6.78
CA TRP A 67 -4.11 -3.01 5.42
C TRP A 67 -5.41 -3.80 5.16
N ASN A 68 -5.62 -4.94 5.83
CA ASN A 68 -6.85 -5.71 5.70
C ASN A 68 -8.07 -5.03 6.33
N ASP A 69 -7.85 -4.16 7.31
CA ASP A 69 -8.93 -3.58 8.11
C ASP A 69 -9.09 -2.07 7.92
N ILE A 70 -8.04 -1.37 7.46
CA ILE A 70 -7.96 0.10 7.52
C ILE A 70 -9.10 0.80 6.79
N TYR A 71 -9.48 0.32 5.60
CA TYR A 71 -10.59 0.92 4.84
C TYR A 71 -11.92 0.80 5.60
N THR A 72 -12.18 -0.38 6.19
CA THR A 72 -13.39 -0.60 7.00
C THR A 72 -13.41 0.27 8.25
N VAL A 73 -12.26 0.39 8.92
CA VAL A 73 -12.10 1.21 10.14
C VAL A 73 -12.34 2.69 9.80
N VAL A 74 -11.67 3.21 8.77
CA VAL A 74 -11.80 4.61 8.34
C VAL A 74 -13.23 4.94 7.94
N ASN A 75 -13.83 4.15 7.04
CA ASN A 75 -15.19 4.38 6.58
C ASN A 75 -16.22 4.28 7.71
N THR A 76 -16.01 3.38 8.67
CA THR A 76 -16.86 3.28 9.86
C THR A 76 -16.74 4.53 10.73
N ARG A 77 -15.54 5.06 10.95
CA ARG A 77 -15.36 6.30 11.73
C ARG A 77 -15.99 7.50 11.03
N ILE A 78 -15.79 7.65 9.73
CA ILE A 78 -16.41 8.72 8.93
C ILE A 78 -17.94 8.65 9.04
N ALA A 79 -18.54 7.48 8.84
CA ALA A 79 -19.98 7.28 8.92
C ALA A 79 -20.57 7.61 10.31
N ASN A 80 -19.76 7.50 11.36
CA ASN A 80 -20.13 7.86 12.73
C ASN A 80 -19.79 9.32 13.10
N GLY A 81 -19.30 10.15 12.16
CA GLY A 81 -18.86 11.52 12.42
C GLY A 81 -17.61 11.60 13.31
N GLN A 82 -16.74 10.62 13.22
CA GLN A 82 -15.51 10.47 13.99
C GLN A 82 -14.29 10.31 13.05
N ALA A 83 -14.28 11.02 11.90
CA ALA A 83 -13.13 11.03 11.03
C ALA A 83 -11.86 11.46 11.81
N PRO A 84 -10.69 10.86 11.55
CA PRO A 84 -9.44 11.31 12.15
C PRO A 84 -9.09 12.72 11.64
N ASP A 85 -8.18 13.42 12.29
CA ASP A 85 -7.63 14.67 11.74
C ASP A 85 -6.71 14.33 10.55
N LEU A 86 -5.85 13.33 10.70
CA LEU A 86 -4.92 12.86 9.67
C LEU A 86 -5.15 11.38 9.33
N LEU A 87 -5.01 11.03 8.08
CA LEU A 87 -5.06 9.66 7.60
C LEU A 87 -3.86 9.38 6.69
N ASN A 88 -3.14 8.28 6.98
CA ASN A 88 -2.11 7.74 6.11
C ASN A 88 -2.63 6.49 5.39
N ILE A 89 -2.82 6.58 4.06
CA ILE A 89 -3.34 5.51 3.19
C ILE A 89 -3.05 5.82 1.71
N ASP A 90 -3.31 4.87 0.81
CA ASP A 90 -3.06 5.00 -0.64
C ASP A 90 -4.15 5.78 -1.41
N VAL A 91 -5.42 5.72 -0.98
CA VAL A 91 -6.56 6.37 -1.63
C VAL A 91 -6.90 7.71 -1.00
N PHE A 92 -7.40 8.66 -1.80
CA PHE A 92 -7.84 9.99 -1.32
C PHE A 92 -8.98 10.59 -2.14
N ALA A 93 -9.12 10.19 -3.40
CA ALA A 93 -9.95 10.92 -4.36
C ALA A 93 -11.45 10.80 -4.08
N ASP A 94 -11.93 9.68 -3.56
CA ASP A 94 -13.30 9.48 -3.11
C ASP A 94 -13.62 10.39 -1.90
N TYR A 95 -12.73 10.46 -0.91
CA TYR A 95 -12.89 11.38 0.23
C TYR A 95 -12.87 12.86 -0.23
N GLN A 96 -12.05 13.18 -1.24
CA GLN A 96 -12.02 14.52 -1.82
C GLN A 96 -13.32 14.82 -2.57
N ALA A 97 -13.83 13.89 -3.39
CA ALA A 97 -15.06 14.05 -4.15
C ALA A 97 -16.29 14.23 -3.22
N ASP A 98 -16.28 13.60 -2.06
CA ASP A 98 -17.30 13.76 -1.00
C ASP A 98 -17.14 15.06 -0.20
N GLY A 99 -16.10 15.86 -0.49
CA GLY A 99 -15.84 17.12 0.22
C GLY A 99 -15.39 16.94 1.66
N LEU A 100 -14.76 15.82 1.98
CA LEU A 100 -14.32 15.48 3.34
C LEU A 100 -12.90 15.94 3.66
N LEU A 101 -12.11 16.36 2.66
CA LEU A 101 -10.71 16.70 2.83
C LEU A 101 -10.47 18.21 2.79
N LEU A 102 -9.40 18.62 3.45
CA LEU A 102 -8.82 19.96 3.32
C LEU A 102 -7.68 19.95 2.30
N PRO A 103 -7.55 21.00 1.45
CA PRO A 103 -6.37 21.18 0.60
C PRO A 103 -5.08 21.15 1.40
N ALA A 104 -4.02 20.53 0.87
CA ALA A 104 -2.75 20.37 1.57
C ALA A 104 -2.12 21.69 2.05
N GLU A 105 -2.31 22.78 1.31
CA GLU A 105 -1.83 24.14 1.67
C GLU A 105 -2.41 24.69 2.99
N LYS A 106 -3.47 24.07 3.53
CA LYS A 106 -4.10 24.48 4.78
C LYS A 106 -3.44 23.90 6.02
N TRP A 107 -2.80 22.75 5.89
CA TRP A 107 -2.32 21.95 7.02
C TRP A 107 -0.86 21.45 6.86
N CYS A 108 -0.23 21.65 5.72
CA CYS A 108 1.18 21.40 5.47
C CYS A 108 1.88 22.73 5.26
N SER A 109 2.96 23.01 6.01
CA SER A 109 3.69 24.27 5.86
C SER A 109 4.35 24.36 4.48
N ALA A 110 4.59 25.60 4.03
CA ALA A 110 5.30 25.82 2.76
C ALA A 110 6.73 25.26 2.78
N GLU A 111 7.36 25.19 3.94
CA GLU A 111 8.70 24.62 4.13
C GLU A 111 8.65 23.11 3.93
N THR A 112 7.73 22.39 4.60
CA THR A 112 7.53 20.94 4.44
C THR A 112 7.10 20.61 3.02
N TYR A 113 6.18 21.41 2.45
CA TYR A 113 5.71 21.20 1.08
C TYR A 113 6.85 21.25 0.05
N ALA A 114 7.84 22.10 0.25
CA ALA A 114 9.00 22.24 -0.65
C ALA A 114 9.99 21.07 -0.57
N LYS A 115 9.88 20.18 0.44
CA LYS A 115 10.76 19.01 0.59
C LYS A 115 10.39 17.87 -0.39
N PHE A 116 9.15 17.81 -0.88
CA PHE A 116 8.65 16.71 -1.70
C PHE A 116 9.16 16.76 -3.14
N TYR A 117 9.32 15.56 -3.75
CA TYR A 117 9.50 15.46 -5.19
C TYR A 117 8.23 15.91 -5.91
N PRO A 118 8.31 16.89 -6.87
CA PRO A 118 7.13 17.38 -7.57
C PRO A 118 6.30 16.29 -8.24
N ALA A 119 6.96 15.31 -8.87
CA ALA A 119 6.28 14.18 -9.54
C ALA A 119 5.42 13.33 -8.59
N PHE A 120 5.72 13.33 -7.29
CA PHE A 120 4.93 12.63 -6.29
C PHE A 120 3.75 13.47 -5.81
N LEU A 121 3.93 14.78 -5.65
CA LEU A 121 2.81 15.69 -5.36
C LEU A 121 1.76 15.66 -6.48
N ASP A 122 2.21 15.59 -7.75
CA ASP A 122 1.33 15.55 -8.92
C ASP A 122 0.34 14.36 -8.89
N GLN A 123 0.68 13.27 -8.18
CA GLN A 123 -0.21 12.11 -8.00
C GLN A 123 -1.39 12.37 -7.05
N SER A 124 -1.41 13.51 -6.36
CA SER A 124 -2.46 13.91 -5.40
C SER A 124 -3.21 15.17 -5.85
N VAL A 125 -3.09 15.54 -7.13
CA VAL A 125 -3.73 16.73 -7.71
C VAL A 125 -5.09 16.36 -8.29
N VAL A 126 -6.13 17.06 -7.83
CA VAL A 126 -7.47 17.07 -8.46
C VAL A 126 -7.85 18.52 -8.69
N ASP A 127 -8.25 18.86 -9.92
CA ASP A 127 -8.63 20.23 -10.33
C ASP A 127 -7.58 21.30 -10.02
N GLY A 128 -6.29 20.95 -10.11
CA GLY A 128 -5.18 21.86 -9.86
C GLY A 128 -4.87 22.10 -8.38
N VAL A 129 -5.51 21.37 -7.46
CA VAL A 129 -5.32 21.45 -6.01
C VAL A 129 -4.70 20.14 -5.50
N VAL A 130 -3.67 20.23 -4.65
CA VAL A 130 -3.10 19.07 -3.95
C VAL A 130 -3.93 18.79 -2.70
N TRP A 131 -4.44 17.57 -2.55
CA TRP A 131 -5.34 17.16 -1.48
C TRP A 131 -4.69 16.25 -0.44
N ALA A 132 -3.55 15.65 -0.79
CA ALA A 132 -2.77 14.81 0.09
C ALA A 132 -1.27 15.00 -0.18
N VAL A 133 -0.42 14.82 0.82
CA VAL A 133 1.02 14.85 0.64
C VAL A 133 1.58 13.43 0.59
N PRO A 134 2.61 13.15 -0.23
CA PRO A 134 3.18 11.81 -0.35
C PRO A 134 3.94 11.44 0.92
N ASP A 135 3.66 10.23 1.44
CA ASP A 135 4.39 9.65 2.58
C ASP A 135 5.49 8.70 2.08
N LEU A 136 5.10 7.55 1.59
CA LEU A 136 5.99 6.50 1.11
C LEU A 136 5.67 6.15 -0.34
N ALA A 137 6.71 5.82 -1.10
CA ALA A 137 6.54 5.20 -2.39
C ALA A 137 7.14 3.80 -2.39
N SER A 138 6.59 2.91 -3.20
CA SER A 138 7.16 1.60 -3.44
C SER A 138 7.10 1.25 -4.91
N ALA A 139 8.02 0.40 -5.33
CA ALA A 139 8.00 -0.24 -6.64
C ALA A 139 8.00 -1.75 -6.43
N ARG A 140 7.56 -2.48 -7.45
CA ARG A 140 7.48 -3.93 -7.44
C ARG A 140 8.54 -4.51 -8.37
N ALA A 141 9.14 -5.61 -7.93
CA ALA A 141 10.05 -6.42 -8.74
C ALA A 141 9.75 -7.90 -8.54
N MET A 142 10.19 -8.73 -9.45
CA MET A 142 10.20 -10.17 -9.23
C MET A 142 11.39 -10.52 -8.33
N TYR A 143 11.11 -11.00 -7.12
CA TYR A 143 12.09 -11.64 -6.25
C TYR A 143 12.22 -13.12 -6.59
N TYR A 144 13.44 -13.64 -6.49
CA TYR A 144 13.70 -15.06 -6.71
C TYR A 144 14.77 -15.58 -5.74
N ASN A 145 14.59 -16.82 -5.30
CA ASN A 145 15.57 -17.52 -4.48
C ASN A 145 16.61 -18.17 -5.40
N LYS A 146 17.87 -17.68 -5.35
CA LYS A 146 18.96 -18.12 -6.23
C LYS A 146 19.29 -19.60 -6.04
N ASP A 147 19.29 -20.07 -4.79
CA ASP A 147 19.65 -21.45 -4.47
C ASP A 147 18.62 -22.44 -5.02
N ILE A 148 17.31 -22.08 -4.93
CA ILE A 148 16.24 -22.92 -5.48
C ILE A 148 16.30 -22.95 -7.01
N LEU A 149 16.49 -21.78 -7.66
CA LEU A 149 16.60 -21.72 -9.12
C LEU A 149 17.84 -22.51 -9.63
N GLU A 150 18.97 -22.36 -8.97
CA GLU A 150 20.20 -23.09 -9.28
C GLU A 150 20.01 -24.61 -9.10
N GLN A 151 19.42 -25.06 -7.98
CA GLN A 151 19.11 -26.47 -7.74
C GLN A 151 18.22 -27.05 -8.83
N ALA A 152 17.25 -26.30 -9.31
CA ALA A 152 16.37 -26.71 -10.40
C ALA A 152 16.99 -26.58 -11.79
N GLY A 153 18.10 -25.83 -11.93
CA GLY A 153 18.70 -25.49 -13.22
C GLY A 153 17.81 -24.58 -14.06
N VAL A 154 17.13 -23.63 -13.40
CA VAL A 154 16.19 -22.67 -13.98
C VAL A 154 16.84 -21.31 -14.06
N ALA A 155 16.82 -20.67 -15.24
CA ALA A 155 17.21 -19.28 -15.40
C ALA A 155 16.11 -18.33 -14.89
N VAL A 156 16.49 -17.10 -14.54
CA VAL A 156 15.55 -16.04 -14.15
C VAL A 156 14.66 -15.71 -15.35
N PRO A 157 13.32 -15.89 -15.27
CA PRO A 157 12.43 -15.65 -16.38
C PRO A 157 12.23 -14.16 -16.65
N THR A 158 12.09 -13.78 -17.91
CA THR A 158 11.82 -12.41 -18.38
C THR A 158 10.51 -12.28 -19.13
N THR A 159 9.97 -13.39 -19.61
CA THR A 159 8.70 -13.47 -20.34
C THR A 159 7.72 -14.43 -19.65
N TRP A 160 6.43 -14.34 -20.00
CA TRP A 160 5.42 -15.26 -19.50
C TRP A 160 5.67 -16.71 -19.88
N ASP A 161 6.14 -16.95 -21.11
CA ASP A 161 6.49 -18.30 -21.56
C ASP A 161 7.65 -18.88 -20.74
N GLU A 162 8.68 -18.07 -20.49
CA GLU A 162 9.81 -18.47 -19.65
C GLU A 162 9.37 -18.70 -18.19
N LEU A 163 8.49 -17.83 -17.64
CA LEU A 163 7.95 -18.00 -16.30
C LEU A 163 7.17 -19.31 -16.17
N THR A 164 6.28 -19.59 -17.14
CA THR A 164 5.50 -20.83 -17.17
C THR A 164 6.41 -22.07 -17.26
N ALA A 165 7.45 -22.04 -18.10
CA ALA A 165 8.41 -23.13 -18.23
C ALA A 165 9.24 -23.31 -16.95
N ALA A 166 9.69 -22.21 -16.33
CA ALA A 166 10.38 -22.20 -15.05
C ALA A 166 9.54 -22.82 -13.94
N CYS A 167 8.29 -22.40 -13.82
CA CYS A 167 7.36 -22.94 -12.81
C CYS A 167 7.10 -24.45 -12.98
N LYS A 168 6.92 -24.93 -14.21
CA LYS A 168 6.79 -26.36 -14.48
C LYS A 168 8.02 -27.15 -14.07
N THR A 169 9.21 -26.62 -14.36
CA THR A 169 10.47 -27.27 -14.00
C THR A 169 10.68 -27.28 -12.47
N LEU A 170 10.36 -26.17 -11.79
CA LEU A 170 10.43 -26.07 -10.34
C LEU A 170 9.47 -27.04 -9.66
N LYS A 171 8.22 -27.12 -10.12
CA LYS A 171 7.22 -28.06 -9.61
C LYS A 171 7.68 -29.52 -9.72
N GLU A 172 8.39 -29.87 -10.79
CA GLU A 172 8.92 -31.23 -11.00
C GLU A 172 10.14 -31.51 -10.12
N LYS A 173 11.09 -30.58 -10.05
CA LYS A 173 12.39 -30.80 -9.40
C LYS A 173 12.43 -30.41 -7.92
N CYS A 174 11.56 -29.50 -7.49
CA CYS A 174 11.48 -28.99 -6.13
C CYS A 174 10.03 -29.11 -5.60
N PRO A 175 9.47 -30.32 -5.45
CA PRO A 175 8.04 -30.52 -5.16
C PRO A 175 7.57 -29.97 -3.80
N ASP A 176 8.50 -29.66 -2.89
CA ASP A 176 8.22 -29.09 -1.57
C ASP A 176 8.25 -27.55 -1.56
N VAL A 177 8.41 -26.93 -2.74
CA VAL A 177 8.51 -25.48 -2.93
C VAL A 177 7.45 -25.03 -3.93
N TYR A 178 6.73 -23.98 -3.59
CA TYR A 178 5.83 -23.32 -4.53
C TYR A 178 6.66 -22.58 -5.60
N PRO A 179 6.39 -22.76 -6.89
CA PRO A 179 7.18 -22.10 -7.95
C PRO A 179 6.99 -20.59 -8.00
N TRP A 180 5.72 -20.13 -7.86
CA TRP A 180 5.31 -18.74 -8.05
C TRP A 180 4.28 -18.31 -7.03
N GLY A 181 4.43 -17.11 -6.47
CA GLY A 181 3.48 -16.52 -5.53
C GLY A 181 2.51 -15.56 -6.20
N ILE A 182 1.21 -15.77 -6.00
CA ILE A 182 0.14 -14.86 -6.41
C ILE A 182 -0.74 -14.56 -5.20
N ASP A 183 -1.04 -13.28 -4.99
CA ASP A 183 -2.00 -12.77 -4.02
C ASP A 183 -3.20 -12.21 -4.76
N MET A 184 -4.40 -12.76 -4.52
CA MET A 184 -5.69 -12.26 -5.02
C MET A 184 -6.61 -11.85 -3.87
N THR A 185 -6.01 -11.44 -2.74
CA THR A 185 -6.73 -10.89 -1.58
C THR A 185 -6.88 -9.38 -1.69
N THR A 186 -7.53 -8.75 -0.72
CA THR A 186 -7.66 -7.29 -0.63
C THR A 186 -6.32 -6.59 -0.33
N ASP A 187 -5.27 -7.33 0.07
CA ASP A 187 -3.93 -6.78 0.29
C ASP A 187 -3.26 -6.38 -1.04
N GLU A 188 -3.12 -7.31 -2.00
CA GLU A 188 -2.38 -7.07 -3.25
C GLU A 188 -3.09 -7.54 -4.53
N GLY A 189 -4.36 -7.96 -4.48
CA GLY A 189 -5.05 -8.49 -5.69
C GLY A 189 -5.12 -7.47 -6.82
N GLN A 190 -5.37 -6.18 -6.53
CA GLN A 190 -5.31 -5.12 -7.55
C GLN A 190 -3.91 -4.98 -8.16
N ALA A 191 -2.86 -5.29 -7.40
CA ALA A 191 -1.50 -5.28 -7.91
C ALA A 191 -1.24 -6.51 -8.79
N ALA A 192 -1.77 -7.69 -8.43
CA ALA A 192 -1.73 -8.85 -9.30
C ALA A 192 -2.37 -8.54 -10.66
N PHE A 193 -3.58 -7.96 -10.67
CA PHE A 193 -4.19 -7.48 -11.90
C PHE A 193 -3.27 -6.52 -12.68
N ALA A 194 -2.65 -5.55 -12.00
CA ALA A 194 -1.77 -4.56 -12.63
C ALA A 194 -0.53 -5.20 -13.28
N TYR A 195 0.15 -6.12 -12.59
CA TYR A 195 1.36 -6.75 -13.11
C TYR A 195 1.13 -7.47 -14.43
N TYR A 196 0.04 -8.23 -14.51
CA TYR A 196 -0.28 -8.98 -15.70
C TYR A 196 -0.85 -8.08 -16.80
N THR A 197 -1.75 -7.16 -16.48
CA THR A 197 -2.36 -6.30 -17.51
C THR A 197 -1.36 -5.32 -18.11
N TRP A 198 -0.58 -4.60 -17.31
CA TRP A 198 0.47 -3.71 -17.82
C TRP A 198 1.58 -4.47 -18.54
N GLY A 199 2.01 -5.61 -18.01
CA GLY A 199 2.99 -6.48 -18.64
C GLY A 199 2.51 -7.08 -19.97
N ASN A 200 1.20 -7.05 -20.24
CA ASN A 200 0.59 -7.46 -21.52
C ASN A 200 0.27 -6.30 -22.46
N GLY A 201 0.54 -5.06 -22.05
CA GLY A 201 0.22 -3.83 -22.81
C GLY A 201 -1.23 -3.36 -22.65
N GLY A 202 -1.93 -3.83 -21.61
CA GLY A 202 -3.22 -3.33 -21.16
C GLY A 202 -3.09 -2.37 -19.98
N GLY A 203 -4.11 -2.32 -19.12
CA GLY A 203 -4.11 -1.51 -17.90
C GLY A 203 -5.50 -1.04 -17.49
N PHE A 204 -5.56 -0.14 -16.51
CA PHE A 204 -6.81 0.36 -15.96
C PHE A 204 -7.45 1.43 -16.86
N VAL A 205 -6.64 2.35 -17.37
CA VAL A 205 -7.09 3.50 -18.17
C VAL A 205 -6.24 3.65 -19.43
N ASP A 206 -6.80 4.32 -20.44
CA ASP A 206 -6.07 4.78 -21.62
C ASP A 206 -5.34 6.12 -21.37
N ASP A 207 -4.61 6.62 -22.37
CA ASP A 207 -3.86 7.89 -22.28
C ASP A 207 -4.78 9.12 -22.11
N ALA A 208 -6.08 8.98 -22.40
CA ALA A 208 -7.09 10.02 -22.16
C ALA A 208 -7.74 9.91 -20.77
N GLY A 209 -7.36 8.91 -19.96
CA GLY A 209 -7.90 8.66 -18.64
C GLY A 209 -9.24 7.92 -18.63
N ASN A 210 -9.70 7.36 -19.75
CA ASN A 210 -10.91 6.55 -19.76
C ASN A 210 -10.64 5.14 -19.25
N TRP A 211 -11.56 4.56 -18.51
CA TRP A 211 -11.48 3.18 -18.08
C TRP A 211 -11.44 2.21 -19.27
N THR A 212 -10.51 1.24 -19.24
CA THR A 212 -10.31 0.21 -20.29
C THR A 212 -10.20 -1.19 -19.69
N LEU A 213 -10.95 -1.43 -18.62
CA LEU A 213 -10.84 -2.66 -17.81
C LEU A 213 -11.12 -3.92 -18.61
N ASN A 214 -12.04 -3.86 -19.59
CA ASN A 214 -12.46 -4.99 -20.41
C ASN A 214 -11.69 -5.15 -21.73
N SER A 215 -10.53 -4.50 -21.85
CA SER A 215 -9.72 -4.64 -23.06
C SER A 215 -9.28 -6.10 -23.29
N ALA A 216 -9.14 -6.52 -24.54
CA ALA A 216 -8.68 -7.86 -24.87
C ALA A 216 -7.32 -8.23 -24.21
N LYS A 217 -6.45 -7.21 -23.99
CA LYS A 217 -5.18 -7.38 -23.31
C LYS A 217 -5.34 -7.68 -21.83
N ASN A 218 -6.32 -7.08 -21.18
CA ASN A 218 -6.63 -7.35 -19.77
C ASN A 218 -7.28 -8.74 -19.63
N VAL A 219 -8.18 -9.12 -20.52
CA VAL A 219 -8.77 -10.47 -20.52
C VAL A 219 -7.68 -11.53 -20.63
N GLU A 220 -6.78 -11.42 -21.63
CA GLU A 220 -5.64 -12.32 -21.82
C GLU A 220 -4.76 -12.41 -20.56
N ALA A 221 -4.54 -11.27 -19.89
CA ALA A 221 -3.72 -11.19 -18.70
C ALA A 221 -4.34 -11.91 -17.49
N VAL A 222 -5.62 -11.70 -17.23
CA VAL A 222 -6.35 -12.39 -16.15
C VAL A 222 -6.44 -13.90 -16.45
N GLU A 223 -6.73 -14.28 -17.69
CA GLU A 223 -6.75 -15.69 -18.10
C GLU A 223 -5.39 -16.37 -17.90
N TYR A 224 -4.29 -15.66 -18.18
CA TYR A 224 -2.93 -16.16 -17.93
C TYR A 224 -2.67 -16.41 -16.44
N ALA A 225 -2.94 -15.42 -15.57
CA ALA A 225 -2.75 -15.55 -14.13
C ALA A 225 -3.58 -16.71 -13.54
N VAL A 226 -4.88 -16.76 -13.91
CA VAL A 226 -5.79 -17.84 -13.53
C VAL A 226 -5.31 -19.19 -14.05
N GLY A 227 -4.74 -19.22 -15.25
CA GLY A 227 -4.14 -20.42 -15.87
C GLY A 227 -3.00 -20.99 -15.04
N LEU A 228 -2.06 -20.12 -14.56
CA LEU A 228 -0.97 -20.57 -13.69
C LEU A 228 -1.48 -21.24 -12.41
N ILE A 229 -2.55 -20.69 -11.81
CA ILE A 229 -3.16 -21.25 -10.60
C ILE A 229 -3.84 -22.60 -10.89
N LYS A 230 -4.64 -22.67 -11.94
CA LYS A 230 -5.34 -23.91 -12.35
C LYS A 230 -4.36 -25.03 -12.72
N ASP A 231 -3.20 -24.70 -13.25
CA ASP A 231 -2.12 -25.66 -13.53
C ASP A 231 -1.33 -26.06 -12.25
N GLY A 232 -1.64 -25.47 -11.11
CA GLY A 232 -0.98 -25.70 -9.82
C GLY A 232 0.49 -25.27 -9.84
N LEU A 233 0.80 -24.16 -10.48
CA LEU A 233 2.14 -23.58 -10.60
C LEU A 233 2.39 -22.47 -9.58
N THR A 234 1.45 -22.23 -8.66
CA THR A 234 1.48 -21.16 -7.66
C THR A 234 1.36 -21.71 -6.24
N ASN A 235 1.28 -20.79 -5.24
CA ASN A 235 0.84 -21.12 -3.87
C ASN A 235 -0.55 -21.76 -3.88
N SER A 236 -0.90 -22.46 -2.80
CA SER A 236 -2.08 -23.33 -2.76
C SER A 236 -3.41 -22.60 -2.64
N ASP A 237 -3.40 -21.39 -2.07
CA ASP A 237 -4.62 -20.63 -1.77
C ASP A 237 -4.47 -19.13 -2.05
N PRO A 238 -4.35 -18.72 -3.33
CA PRO A 238 -4.16 -17.31 -3.72
C PRO A 238 -5.27 -16.37 -3.25
N THR A 239 -6.44 -16.87 -2.90
CA THR A 239 -7.59 -16.08 -2.43
C THR A 239 -7.56 -15.79 -0.93
N ASN A 240 -6.67 -16.45 -0.18
CA ASN A 240 -6.49 -16.27 1.26
C ASN A 240 -5.03 -16.00 1.66
N ASP A 241 -4.06 -16.41 0.82
CA ASP A 241 -2.65 -16.12 1.06
C ASP A 241 -2.36 -14.65 0.70
N THR A 242 -2.20 -13.82 1.71
CA THR A 242 -1.80 -12.41 1.54
C THR A 242 -0.35 -12.30 1.09
N ARG A 243 0.05 -11.13 0.61
CA ARG A 243 1.44 -10.81 0.31
C ARG A 243 2.38 -11.13 1.50
N TYR A 244 1.95 -10.88 2.73
CA TYR A 244 2.75 -11.20 3.92
C TYR A 244 2.97 -12.70 4.08
N ASN A 245 1.93 -13.52 3.85
CA ASN A 245 2.07 -14.98 3.88
C ASN A 245 3.06 -15.47 2.79
N LEU A 246 3.00 -14.87 1.60
CA LEU A 246 3.93 -15.20 0.51
C LEU A 246 5.37 -14.77 0.84
N GLN A 247 5.58 -13.60 1.47
CA GLN A 247 6.87 -13.15 1.94
C GLN A 247 7.45 -14.09 3.01
N ASP A 248 6.62 -14.56 3.95
CA ASP A 248 7.02 -15.56 4.95
C ASP A 248 7.43 -16.88 4.29
N LEU A 249 6.66 -17.36 3.30
CA LEU A 249 7.02 -18.57 2.53
C LEU A 249 8.33 -18.37 1.77
N PHE A 250 8.57 -17.20 1.19
CA PHE A 250 9.81 -16.86 0.49
C PHE A 250 11.00 -16.86 1.46
N CYS A 251 10.86 -16.19 2.60
CA CYS A 251 11.88 -16.12 3.65
C CYS A 251 12.16 -17.51 4.27
N ALA A 252 11.18 -18.39 4.32
CA ALA A 252 11.32 -19.76 4.77
C ALA A 252 11.90 -20.72 3.69
N GLY A 253 12.20 -20.25 2.48
CA GLY A 253 12.66 -21.08 1.37
C GLY A 253 11.59 -22.04 0.83
N LYS A 254 10.31 -21.70 0.98
CA LYS A 254 9.15 -22.47 0.52
C LYS A 254 8.48 -21.90 -0.72
N LEU A 255 8.92 -20.75 -1.19
CA LEU A 255 8.47 -20.09 -2.39
C LEU A 255 9.70 -19.69 -3.24
N ALA A 256 9.72 -20.08 -4.51
CA ALA A 256 10.87 -19.83 -5.38
C ALA A 256 10.91 -18.41 -5.94
N MET A 257 9.78 -17.89 -6.37
CA MET A 257 9.63 -16.57 -7.00
C MET A 257 8.31 -15.91 -6.61
N MET A 258 8.33 -14.59 -6.45
CA MET A 258 7.12 -13.77 -6.26
C MET A 258 7.37 -12.32 -6.71
N ILE A 259 6.29 -11.58 -6.98
CA ILE A 259 6.38 -10.13 -7.11
C ILE A 259 6.17 -9.52 -5.72
N ALA A 260 7.05 -8.60 -5.33
CA ALA A 260 6.98 -7.97 -4.02
C ALA A 260 7.54 -6.54 -4.04
N PRO A 261 7.19 -5.70 -3.04
CA PRO A 261 7.79 -4.39 -2.87
C PRO A 261 9.25 -4.49 -2.47
N ASN A 262 9.97 -3.39 -2.64
CA ASN A 262 11.38 -3.25 -2.25
C ASN A 262 11.64 -3.57 -0.76
N ALA A 263 10.66 -3.39 0.11
CA ALA A 263 10.75 -3.73 1.54
C ALA A 263 11.05 -5.22 1.81
N LEU A 264 10.72 -6.16 0.90
CA LEU A 264 11.09 -7.57 1.05
C LEU A 264 12.61 -7.78 1.11
N SER A 265 13.42 -6.88 0.55
CA SER A 265 14.87 -6.99 0.58
C SER A 265 15.43 -7.07 2.01
N SER A 266 14.90 -6.26 2.92
CA SER A 266 15.29 -6.28 4.33
C SER A 266 14.90 -7.60 5.01
N GLN A 267 13.67 -8.04 4.83
CA GLN A 267 13.15 -9.28 5.44
C GLN A 267 13.91 -10.52 4.94
N ALA A 268 14.13 -10.61 3.61
CA ALA A 268 14.87 -11.72 3.01
C ALA A 268 16.33 -11.74 3.45
N GLY A 269 16.96 -10.57 3.59
CA GLY A 269 18.31 -10.41 4.10
C GLY A 269 18.43 -10.85 5.58
N GLU A 270 17.51 -10.43 6.44
CA GLU A 270 17.44 -10.84 7.84
C GLU A 270 17.22 -12.36 7.98
N ALA A 271 16.42 -12.95 7.10
CA ALA A 271 16.17 -14.40 7.07
C ALA A 271 17.35 -15.19 6.46
N GLY A 272 18.39 -14.53 5.92
CA GLY A 272 19.55 -15.18 5.30
C GLY A 272 19.26 -15.84 3.96
N VAL A 273 18.23 -15.43 3.24
CA VAL A 273 17.89 -15.96 1.91
C VAL A 273 18.89 -15.42 0.88
N ASN A 274 19.47 -16.32 0.09
CA ASN A 274 20.26 -15.95 -1.08
C ASN A 274 19.31 -15.55 -2.22
N TYR A 275 18.85 -14.31 -2.21
CA TYR A 275 17.86 -13.82 -3.16
C TYR A 275 18.49 -12.93 -4.25
N GLY A 276 17.75 -12.73 -5.30
CA GLY A 276 17.90 -11.66 -6.26
C GLY A 276 16.55 -11.06 -6.60
N PHE A 277 16.56 -9.90 -7.23
CA PHE A 277 15.36 -9.32 -7.83
C PHE A 277 15.62 -8.92 -9.28
N ALA A 278 14.59 -8.91 -10.09
CA ALA A 278 14.63 -8.63 -11.51
C ALA A 278 13.34 -7.93 -11.96
N ALA A 279 13.36 -7.42 -13.18
CA ALA A 279 12.18 -6.89 -13.84
C ALA A 279 11.06 -7.95 -13.89
N ILE A 280 9.82 -7.51 -13.77
CA ILE A 280 8.65 -8.41 -13.80
C ILE A 280 8.52 -9.06 -15.18
N PRO A 281 8.35 -10.40 -15.26
CA PRO A 281 8.14 -11.10 -16.52
C PRO A 281 6.91 -10.57 -17.26
N ASN A 282 7.00 -10.39 -18.56
CA ASN A 282 5.96 -9.75 -19.34
C ASN A 282 5.72 -10.44 -20.68
N ASN A 283 4.62 -10.06 -21.38
CA ASN A 283 4.22 -10.57 -22.69
C ASN A 283 4.30 -9.50 -23.80
N SER A 284 4.42 -8.23 -23.43
CA SER A 284 4.45 -7.11 -24.38
C SER A 284 5.85 -6.75 -24.89
N GLY A 285 6.90 -7.35 -24.32
CA GLY A 285 8.29 -6.97 -24.56
C GLY A 285 8.77 -5.79 -23.71
N THR A 286 7.89 -5.24 -22.83
CA THR A 286 8.21 -4.14 -21.90
C THR A 286 7.77 -4.51 -20.50
N SER A 287 8.71 -4.63 -19.58
CA SER A 287 8.42 -4.81 -18.17
C SER A 287 7.90 -3.51 -17.57
N VAL A 288 6.87 -3.60 -16.75
CA VAL A 288 6.29 -2.46 -16.03
C VAL A 288 6.23 -2.82 -14.56
N SER A 289 6.81 -1.97 -13.72
CA SER A 289 6.64 -2.05 -12.26
C SER A 289 5.34 -1.40 -11.84
N ALA A 290 4.68 -1.92 -10.80
CA ALA A 290 3.62 -1.20 -10.13
C ALA A 290 4.23 -0.26 -9.09
N GLY A 291 4.07 1.04 -9.32
CA GLY A 291 4.35 2.07 -8.33
C GLY A 291 3.13 2.24 -7.42
N VAL A 292 3.38 2.27 -6.12
CA VAL A 292 2.36 2.61 -5.12
C VAL A 292 2.85 3.82 -4.36
N MET A 293 1.93 4.74 -4.11
CA MET A 293 2.17 5.96 -3.35
C MET A 293 1.16 6.00 -2.21
N ASP A 294 1.69 5.94 -1.00
CA ASP A 294 0.88 6.19 0.20
C ASP A 294 1.02 7.66 0.59
N ARG A 295 -0.02 8.19 1.18
CA ARG A 295 -0.18 9.63 1.39
C ARG A 295 -0.64 9.92 2.79
N ILE A 296 -0.39 11.13 3.25
CA ILE A 296 -1.07 11.71 4.40
C ILE A 296 -2.07 12.74 3.88
N MET A 297 -3.28 12.70 4.41
CA MET A 297 -4.36 13.65 4.11
C MET A 297 -5.00 14.14 5.40
N CYS A 298 -5.64 15.30 5.34
CA CYS A 298 -6.32 15.92 6.47
C CYS A 298 -7.83 16.02 6.20
N PHE A 299 -8.65 15.50 7.12
CA PHE A 299 -10.10 15.62 7.06
C PHE A 299 -10.56 16.98 7.52
N ASP A 300 -11.61 17.52 6.88
CA ASP A 300 -12.31 18.73 7.33
C ASP A 300 -13.32 18.38 8.45
N ASN A 301 -12.86 18.47 9.68
CA ASN A 301 -13.67 18.27 10.89
C ASN A 301 -14.15 19.61 11.49
N GLY A 302 -14.01 20.73 10.77
CA GLY A 302 -14.34 22.06 11.26
C GLY A 302 -13.35 22.56 12.33
N GLN A 303 -12.07 22.28 12.15
CA GLN A 303 -10.98 22.58 13.08
C GLN A 303 -10.88 24.10 13.37
N SER A 304 -10.59 24.44 14.62
CA SER A 304 -10.18 25.77 15.01
C SER A 304 -8.77 26.09 14.51
N ASP A 305 -8.39 27.38 14.51
CA ASP A 305 -7.02 27.80 14.17
C ASP A 305 -5.97 27.11 15.06
N GLU A 306 -6.28 26.88 16.34
CA GLU A 306 -5.40 26.17 17.28
C GLU A 306 -5.23 24.69 16.90
N GLN A 307 -6.33 24.03 16.54
CA GLN A 307 -6.31 22.66 16.07
C GLN A 307 -5.53 22.54 14.75
N MET A 308 -5.73 23.46 13.82
CA MET A 308 -5.03 23.47 12.55
C MET A 308 -3.52 23.71 12.74
N ALA A 309 -3.14 24.61 13.66
CA ALA A 309 -1.72 24.82 13.98
C ALA A 309 -1.10 23.57 14.62
N ALA A 310 -1.83 22.82 15.44
CA ALA A 310 -1.38 21.56 16.02
C ALA A 310 -1.19 20.47 14.94
N ILE A 311 -2.13 20.34 14.00
CA ILE A 311 -2.03 19.41 12.87
C ILE A 311 -0.79 19.74 12.02
N THR A 312 -0.58 21.03 11.69
CA THR A 312 0.60 21.47 10.93
C THR A 312 1.89 21.13 11.67
N ALA A 313 1.93 21.33 13.00
CA ALA A 313 3.11 21.01 13.80
C ALA A 313 3.42 19.49 13.79
N VAL A 314 2.42 18.62 13.80
CA VAL A 314 2.60 17.16 13.68
C VAL A 314 3.19 16.81 12.32
N VAL A 315 2.62 17.37 11.24
CA VAL A 315 3.06 17.09 9.86
C VAL A 315 4.49 17.60 9.65
N ASP A 316 4.80 18.81 10.10
CA ASP A 316 6.13 19.40 9.96
C ASP A 316 7.17 18.57 10.74
N ALA A 317 6.85 18.15 11.97
CA ALA A 317 7.74 17.32 12.78
C ALA A 317 7.95 15.91 12.18
N PHE A 318 6.92 15.33 11.55
CA PHE A 318 7.04 14.03 10.87
C PHE A 318 7.99 14.13 9.66
N TYR A 319 7.86 15.21 8.84
CA TYR A 319 8.69 15.41 7.67
C TYR A 319 10.03 16.15 7.97
N ASP A 320 10.40 16.30 9.22
CA ASP A 320 11.79 16.70 9.54
C ASP A 320 12.76 15.60 9.07
N ASP A 321 13.94 15.99 8.62
CA ASP A 321 14.86 15.13 7.88
C ASP A 321 15.23 13.85 8.66
N GLU A 322 15.47 13.96 9.98
CA GLU A 322 15.83 12.81 10.82
C GLU A 322 14.66 11.84 11.04
N PRO A 323 13.48 12.26 11.57
CA PRO A 323 12.35 11.33 11.78
C PRO A 323 11.87 10.69 10.48
N TYR A 324 11.77 11.48 9.42
CA TYR A 324 11.28 10.97 8.15
C TYR A 324 12.26 9.98 7.51
N SER A 325 13.57 10.26 7.57
CA SER A 325 14.57 9.31 7.05
C SER A 325 14.59 8.02 7.85
N ASP A 326 14.49 8.10 9.19
CA ASP A 326 14.38 6.91 10.05
C ASP A 326 13.13 6.08 9.74
N TRP A 327 11.99 6.75 9.52
CA TRP A 327 10.74 6.11 9.11
C TRP A 327 10.89 5.33 7.81
N VAL A 328 11.37 5.99 6.76
CA VAL A 328 11.52 5.39 5.43
C VAL A 328 12.52 4.23 5.44
N LEU A 329 13.66 4.39 6.13
CA LEU A 329 14.68 3.34 6.24
C LEU A 329 14.18 2.15 7.06
N MET A 330 13.44 2.40 8.14
CA MET A 330 12.90 1.35 9.01
C MET A 330 11.86 0.52 8.25
N GLU A 331 10.97 1.17 7.48
CA GLU A 331 9.96 0.47 6.67
C GLU A 331 10.51 -0.09 5.36
N GLY A 332 11.70 0.38 4.91
CA GLY A 332 12.36 -0.12 3.70
C GLY A 332 11.67 0.32 2.40
N PHE A 333 10.95 1.44 2.41
CA PHE A 333 10.27 2.00 1.24
C PHE A 333 11.10 3.08 0.55
N LEU A 334 10.55 3.65 -0.54
CA LEU A 334 11.17 4.73 -1.27
C LEU A 334 10.69 6.08 -0.71
N PRO A 335 11.61 7.00 -0.43
CA PRO A 335 11.27 8.29 0.17
C PRO A 335 10.57 9.22 -0.81
N ALA A 336 9.67 10.03 -0.28
CA ALA A 336 8.96 11.05 -1.04
C ALA A 336 9.64 12.44 -0.97
N THR A 337 10.67 12.60 -0.12
CA THR A 337 11.41 13.85 0.03
C THR A 337 12.85 13.73 -0.49
N THR A 338 13.43 14.87 -0.90
CA THR A 338 14.81 14.93 -1.40
C THR A 338 15.82 14.48 -0.34
N ALA A 339 15.70 14.99 0.89
CA ALA A 339 16.60 14.63 2.00
C ALA A 339 16.48 13.14 2.36
N GLY A 340 15.25 12.59 2.41
CA GLY A 340 15.02 11.16 2.59
C GLY A 340 15.68 10.32 1.50
N GLY A 341 15.63 10.78 0.23
CA GLY A 341 16.31 10.14 -0.89
C GLY A 341 17.82 10.08 -0.73
N GLU A 342 18.44 11.17 -0.30
CA GLU A 342 19.88 11.24 -0.02
C GLU A 342 20.28 10.31 1.13
N ALA A 343 19.48 10.27 2.20
CA ALA A 343 19.72 9.39 3.36
C ALA A 343 19.61 7.92 2.99
N CYS A 344 18.59 7.52 2.24
CA CYS A 344 18.40 6.14 1.77
C CYS A 344 19.54 5.70 0.84
N ALA A 345 19.95 6.54 -0.12
CA ALA A 345 21.05 6.23 -1.03
C ALA A 345 22.40 6.07 -0.29
N ALA A 346 22.60 6.82 0.82
CA ALA A 346 23.79 6.71 1.64
C ALA A 346 23.78 5.41 2.51
N ALA A 347 22.60 4.98 2.96
CA ALA A 347 22.43 3.81 3.83
C ALA A 347 22.47 2.48 3.06
N ASP A 348 21.90 2.43 1.85
CA ASP A 348 21.80 1.21 1.04
C ASP A 348 22.20 1.45 -0.43
N PRO A 349 23.41 0.98 -0.84
CA PRO A 349 23.83 1.05 -2.23
C PRO A 349 22.94 0.27 -3.23
N ALA A 350 22.13 -0.71 -2.75
CA ALA A 350 21.19 -1.45 -3.60
C ALA A 350 20.00 -0.58 -4.05
N MET A 351 19.77 0.55 -3.41
CA MET A 351 18.76 1.54 -3.83
C MET A 351 18.95 2.03 -5.26
N GLY A 352 20.20 2.05 -5.78
CA GLY A 352 20.48 2.37 -7.18
C GLY A 352 19.75 1.47 -8.17
N ALA A 353 19.69 0.17 -7.90
CA ALA A 353 18.99 -0.79 -8.76
C ALA A 353 17.46 -0.60 -8.75
N TRP A 354 16.91 -0.11 -7.65
CA TRP A 354 15.49 0.22 -7.52
C TRP A 354 15.11 1.48 -8.29
N ILE A 355 16.02 2.44 -8.45
CA ILE A 355 15.80 3.66 -9.25
C ILE A 355 15.47 3.30 -10.70
N ASP A 356 16.18 2.32 -11.29
CA ASP A 356 15.90 1.86 -12.66
C ASP A 356 14.52 1.18 -12.77
N ILE A 357 14.14 0.42 -11.75
CA ILE A 357 12.81 -0.24 -11.69
C ILE A 357 11.71 0.80 -11.54
N VAL A 358 11.88 1.78 -10.65
CA VAL A 358 10.93 2.90 -10.45
C VAL A 358 10.77 3.73 -11.72
N GLY A 359 11.85 3.92 -12.50
CA GLY A 359 11.80 4.62 -13.79
C GLY A 359 10.84 3.98 -14.81
N SER A 360 10.47 2.71 -14.64
CA SER A 360 9.47 1.99 -15.45
C SER A 360 8.11 1.85 -14.75
N ALA A 361 7.94 2.43 -13.57
CA ALA A 361 6.72 2.25 -12.79
C ALA A 361 5.53 3.00 -13.39
N LYS A 362 4.37 2.36 -13.39
CA LYS A 362 3.07 2.98 -13.55
C LYS A 362 2.39 3.03 -12.19
N PHE A 363 1.64 4.10 -11.97
CA PHE A 363 0.84 4.27 -10.77
C PHE A 363 -0.62 3.95 -11.05
N TYR A 364 -1.35 3.54 -10.02
CA TYR A 364 -2.79 3.38 -10.09
C TYR A 364 -3.46 4.73 -10.34
N PRO A 365 -4.63 4.76 -10.98
CA PRO A 365 -5.36 6.00 -11.24
C PRO A 365 -6.09 6.51 -9.98
N THR A 366 -5.35 6.68 -8.88
CA THR A 366 -5.87 7.03 -7.56
C THR A 366 -6.47 8.43 -7.46
N ALA A 367 -6.30 9.27 -8.49
CA ALA A 367 -6.97 10.56 -8.61
C ALA A 367 -8.42 10.46 -9.14
N LYS A 368 -8.88 9.24 -9.52
CA LYS A 368 -10.26 9.00 -9.95
C LYS A 368 -11.08 8.54 -8.75
N ALA A 369 -12.25 9.17 -8.54
CA ALA A 369 -13.14 8.85 -7.42
C ALA A 369 -13.61 7.38 -7.44
N GLU A 370 -13.78 6.80 -8.65
CA GLU A 370 -14.20 5.41 -8.82
C GLU A 370 -13.08 4.40 -8.51
N TRP A 371 -11.87 4.86 -8.18
CA TRP A 371 -10.73 3.96 -7.98
C TRP A 371 -10.95 2.92 -6.87
N ALA A 372 -11.60 3.30 -5.78
CA ALA A 372 -11.87 2.37 -4.68
C ALA A 372 -12.75 1.19 -5.15
N ASP A 373 -13.78 1.46 -5.96
CA ASP A 373 -14.68 0.45 -6.54
C ASP A 373 -13.93 -0.41 -7.57
N VAL A 374 -13.12 0.21 -8.43
CA VAL A 374 -12.29 -0.52 -9.40
C VAL A 374 -11.28 -1.42 -8.71
N LYS A 375 -10.63 -0.95 -7.66
CA LYS A 375 -9.67 -1.73 -6.86
C LYS A 375 -10.31 -3.01 -6.33
N GLN A 376 -11.48 -2.92 -5.72
CA GLN A 376 -12.20 -4.10 -5.25
C GLN A 376 -12.74 -4.95 -6.41
N GLY A 377 -13.29 -4.31 -7.43
CA GLY A 377 -13.90 -4.98 -8.56
C GLY A 377 -12.93 -5.87 -9.35
N VAL A 378 -11.67 -5.46 -9.56
CA VAL A 378 -10.69 -6.32 -10.24
C VAL A 378 -10.31 -7.55 -9.41
N ILE A 379 -10.25 -7.43 -8.08
CA ILE A 379 -10.03 -8.57 -7.17
C ILE A 379 -11.19 -9.56 -7.28
N ASP A 380 -12.41 -9.06 -7.26
CA ASP A 380 -13.61 -9.89 -7.40
C ASP A 380 -13.65 -10.61 -8.76
N VAL A 381 -13.22 -9.94 -9.84
CA VAL A 381 -13.07 -10.55 -11.18
C VAL A 381 -12.09 -11.71 -11.15
N GLU A 382 -10.88 -11.52 -10.58
CA GLU A 382 -9.87 -12.55 -10.49
C GLU A 382 -10.36 -13.77 -9.69
N GLN A 383 -10.98 -13.54 -8.53
CA GLN A 383 -11.52 -14.61 -7.68
C GLN A 383 -12.67 -15.36 -8.34
N GLN A 384 -13.60 -14.66 -9.02
CA GLN A 384 -14.69 -15.28 -9.75
C GLN A 384 -14.19 -16.06 -10.98
N ALA A 385 -13.15 -15.59 -11.67
CA ALA A 385 -12.52 -16.28 -12.79
C ALA A 385 -11.87 -17.60 -12.34
N LEU A 386 -11.29 -17.64 -11.13
CA LEU A 386 -10.81 -18.89 -10.52
C LEU A 386 -11.94 -19.90 -10.28
N GLN A 387 -13.13 -19.42 -9.91
CA GLN A 387 -14.33 -20.23 -9.72
C GLN A 387 -15.01 -20.67 -11.03
N GLY A 388 -14.46 -20.28 -12.19
CA GLY A 388 -14.93 -20.66 -13.52
C GLY A 388 -15.78 -19.60 -14.22
N GLY A 389 -15.82 -18.37 -13.69
CA GLY A 389 -16.45 -17.23 -14.36
C GLY A 389 -15.76 -16.90 -15.67
N ASN A 390 -16.53 -16.36 -16.64
CA ASN A 390 -16.00 -15.89 -17.91
C ASN A 390 -15.32 -14.53 -17.72
N VAL A 391 -14.02 -14.45 -17.95
CA VAL A 391 -13.22 -13.23 -17.69
C VAL A 391 -13.73 -12.04 -18.46
N GLN A 392 -14.08 -12.21 -19.77
CA GLN A 392 -14.60 -11.10 -20.58
C GLN A 392 -15.91 -10.57 -20.01
N GLU A 393 -16.86 -11.45 -19.66
CA GLU A 393 -18.17 -11.03 -19.12
C GLU A 393 -18.01 -10.32 -17.76
N LEU A 394 -17.10 -10.79 -16.91
CA LEU A 394 -16.82 -10.18 -15.62
C LEU A 394 -16.21 -8.78 -15.78
N LEU A 395 -15.22 -8.64 -16.66
CA LEU A 395 -14.60 -7.33 -16.94
C LEU A 395 -15.55 -6.38 -17.68
N ASP A 396 -16.45 -6.88 -18.58
CA ASP A 396 -17.48 -6.06 -19.21
C ASP A 396 -18.47 -5.51 -18.18
N ALA A 397 -18.85 -6.32 -17.19
CA ALA A 397 -19.73 -5.88 -16.11
C ALA A 397 -19.06 -4.79 -15.25
N LEU A 398 -17.82 -5.01 -14.83
CA LEU A 398 -17.07 -4.02 -14.05
C LEU A 398 -16.85 -2.72 -14.85
N GLN A 399 -16.49 -2.82 -16.14
CA GLN A 399 -16.35 -1.65 -17.02
C GLN A 399 -17.65 -0.85 -17.12
N ALA A 400 -18.79 -1.53 -17.25
CA ALA A 400 -20.09 -0.86 -17.36
C ALA A 400 -20.49 -0.16 -16.03
N GLU A 401 -20.12 -0.71 -14.89
CA GLU A 401 -20.38 -0.13 -13.57
C GLU A 401 -19.64 1.19 -13.38
N VAL A 402 -18.36 1.24 -13.77
CA VAL A 402 -17.49 2.40 -13.50
C VAL A 402 -17.45 3.44 -14.63
N ALA A 403 -17.90 3.09 -15.82
CA ALA A 403 -17.93 4.03 -16.95
C ALA A 403 -19.17 4.95 -16.96
N GLY A 404 -20.12 4.75 -16.06
CA GLY A 404 -21.30 5.60 -15.82
C GLY A 404 -22.38 5.43 -16.86
#